data_6aa47a56beb1ca18eb4dfa7f899ff2e0
#
_entry.id   6aa47a56beb1ca18eb4dfa7f899ff2e0
#
_cell.length_a   1.000
_cell.length_b   1.000
_cell.length_c   1.000
_cell.angle_alpha   90.00
_cell.angle_beta   90.00
_cell.angle_gamma   90.00
#
_symmetry.space_group_name_H-M   'P 1'
#
loop_
_entity.id
_entity.type
_entity.pdbx_description
1 polymer ?
#
loop_
_entity_poly.entity_id
_entity_poly.type
_entity_poly.pdbx_seq_one_letter_code
_entity_poly.pdbx_strand_id
1 'polypeptide(L)'
;GIVAGVATPALADRVALLSSDLTQRQLLDVLQSQHQVCWGTETLRKTVAAMAEGLSPFGHQAQVAKVLSLLQQAADAGGPRKIQLVVGRDGIMLPIRGLKKYKEGATATVSVYSRWGKRLGTVYLGQMPEELQISLSDELTRLLTDVLGQWNGAPLRLSYITDAGFHPTEYFESVLCRMLDPQRPGGYLEWEWVVDYYHACQYIGDLAQVIFGPGREAYAWAAKMRRTLKEKQGGVFRVLRSAGQLRAIRGLVGEESDYESAYNYLRRHSPWMNYAERRRLRVPIGSGVTEAACKTVFSQRFKCAGMKWGIESGAPILALRVIALSGIWPEVRDAVFDSRTTEIPQLPINSTTQT
;
A
#
# COMPACT_ATOMS: atom_id res chain seq x y z
N GLY A 1 7.84 30.95 -14.16
CA GLY A 1 7.31 30.09 -15.18
C GLY A 1 5.80 29.93 -15.10
N ILE A 2 5.18 29.42 -16.16
CA ILE A 2 3.75 29.12 -16.24
C ILE A 2 3.60 27.62 -16.48
N VAL A 3 2.81 26.93 -15.64
CA VAL A 3 2.51 25.51 -15.76
C VAL A 3 1.34 25.32 -16.73
N ALA A 4 1.47 24.40 -17.68
CA ALA A 4 0.45 24.11 -18.72
C ALA A 4 -0.05 25.35 -19.49
N GLY A 5 0.75 26.42 -19.54
CA GLY A 5 0.41 27.68 -20.22
C GLY A 5 -0.65 28.55 -19.53
N VAL A 6 -1.14 28.15 -18.34
CA VAL A 6 -2.32 28.79 -17.71
C VAL A 6 -2.21 29.04 -16.20
N ALA A 7 -1.28 28.42 -15.51
CA ALA A 7 -1.19 28.48 -14.05
C ALA A 7 0.18 28.95 -13.58
N THR A 8 0.19 29.82 -12.57
CA THR A 8 1.43 30.07 -11.83
C THR A 8 1.84 28.80 -11.08
N PRO A 9 3.14 28.61 -10.74
CA PRO A 9 3.59 27.44 -9.97
C PRO A 9 2.80 27.22 -8.68
N ALA A 10 2.50 28.29 -7.93
CA ALA A 10 1.73 28.22 -6.70
C ALA A 10 0.27 27.76 -6.91
N LEU A 11 -0.38 28.24 -7.99
CA LEU A 11 -1.73 27.79 -8.32
C LEU A 11 -1.72 26.34 -8.81
N ALA A 12 -0.76 25.97 -9.64
CA ALA A 12 -0.62 24.59 -10.13
C ALA A 12 -0.36 23.60 -8.99
N ASP A 13 0.50 23.94 -8.03
CA ASP A 13 0.73 23.16 -6.82
C ASP A 13 -0.55 22.96 -6.02
N ARG A 14 -1.29 24.05 -5.76
CA ARG A 14 -2.56 23.99 -5.04
C ARG A 14 -3.59 23.10 -5.75
N VAL A 15 -3.71 23.27 -7.06
CA VAL A 15 -4.61 22.46 -7.90
C VAL A 15 -4.24 21.00 -7.89
N ALA A 16 -2.97 20.68 -8.02
CA ALA A 16 -2.49 19.30 -8.02
C ALA A 16 -2.74 18.63 -6.66
N LEU A 17 -2.41 19.30 -5.56
CA LEU A 17 -2.65 18.78 -4.21
C LEU A 17 -4.15 18.55 -3.95
N LEU A 18 -5.00 19.53 -4.25
CA LEU A 18 -6.44 19.41 -4.05
C LEU A 18 -7.08 18.37 -4.98
N SER A 19 -6.53 18.14 -6.18
CA SER A 19 -7.04 17.13 -7.11
C SER A 19 -6.87 15.72 -6.59
N SER A 20 -5.93 15.51 -5.68
CA SER A 20 -5.72 14.21 -5.02
C SER A 20 -6.92 13.78 -4.17
N ASP A 21 -7.68 14.73 -3.64
CA ASP A 21 -8.80 14.48 -2.72
C ASP A 21 -10.16 14.87 -3.31
N LEU A 22 -10.24 16.00 -4.01
CA LEU A 22 -11.49 16.55 -4.50
C LEU A 22 -11.85 16.02 -5.90
N THR A 23 -13.15 15.88 -6.16
CA THR A 23 -13.63 15.65 -7.52
C THR A 23 -13.38 16.88 -8.41
N GLN A 24 -13.34 16.69 -9.73
CA GLN A 24 -13.15 17.80 -10.67
C GLN A 24 -14.15 18.93 -10.44
N ARG A 25 -15.43 18.59 -10.21
CA ARG A 25 -16.49 19.57 -9.94
C ARG A 25 -16.21 20.35 -8.67
N GLN A 26 -15.96 19.65 -7.57
CA GLN A 26 -15.64 20.32 -6.28
C GLN A 26 -14.42 21.21 -6.38
N LEU A 27 -13.39 20.78 -7.11
CA LEU A 27 -12.18 21.57 -7.29
C LEU A 27 -12.44 22.83 -8.13
N LEU A 28 -13.23 22.74 -9.21
CA LEU A 28 -13.63 23.90 -9.98
C LEU A 28 -14.47 24.89 -9.15
N ASP A 29 -15.38 24.37 -8.32
CA ASP A 29 -16.19 25.20 -7.41
C ASP A 29 -15.29 25.93 -6.37
N VAL A 30 -14.27 25.26 -5.84
CA VAL A 30 -13.28 25.86 -4.92
C VAL A 30 -12.44 26.92 -5.63
N LEU A 31 -11.97 26.64 -6.86
CA LEU A 31 -11.19 27.60 -7.65
C LEU A 31 -12.00 28.87 -7.94
N GLN A 32 -13.27 28.73 -8.32
CA GLN A 32 -14.14 29.86 -8.58
C GLN A 32 -14.48 30.65 -7.31
N SER A 33 -14.91 29.95 -6.25
CA SER A 33 -15.42 30.61 -5.04
C SER A 33 -14.32 31.22 -4.16
N GLN A 34 -13.16 30.57 -4.05
CA GLN A 34 -12.10 31.03 -3.14
C GLN A 34 -10.96 31.75 -3.85
N HIS A 35 -10.74 31.47 -5.13
CA HIS A 35 -9.60 32.04 -5.87
C HIS A 35 -10.01 32.88 -7.07
N GLN A 36 -11.32 33.03 -7.36
CA GLN A 36 -11.86 33.76 -8.52
C GLN A 36 -11.30 33.26 -9.87
N VAL A 37 -10.92 31.97 -9.92
CA VAL A 37 -10.36 31.32 -11.11
C VAL A 37 -11.46 30.53 -11.81
N CYS A 38 -11.88 30.99 -12.98
CA CYS A 38 -12.91 30.36 -13.80
C CYS A 38 -12.27 29.45 -14.86
N TRP A 39 -12.00 28.19 -14.50
CA TRP A 39 -11.46 27.18 -15.42
C TRP A 39 -12.54 26.23 -15.92
N GLY A 40 -12.34 25.74 -17.14
CA GLY A 40 -13.05 24.56 -17.62
C GLY A 40 -12.36 23.26 -17.17
N THR A 41 -13.07 22.14 -17.33
CA THR A 41 -12.56 20.81 -16.96
C THR A 41 -11.30 20.42 -17.73
N GLU A 42 -11.16 20.88 -18.98
CA GLU A 42 -10.00 20.59 -19.81
C GLU A 42 -8.73 21.29 -19.30
N THR A 43 -8.83 22.58 -18.94
CA THR A 43 -7.74 23.33 -18.34
C THR A 43 -7.28 22.69 -17.03
N LEU A 44 -8.24 22.29 -16.19
CA LEU A 44 -7.95 21.58 -14.95
C LEU A 44 -7.19 20.28 -15.21
N ARG A 45 -7.65 19.45 -16.16
CA ARG A 45 -7.00 18.19 -16.51
C ARG A 45 -5.58 18.38 -17.02
N LYS A 46 -5.37 19.34 -17.91
CA LYS A 46 -4.03 19.67 -18.45
C LYS A 46 -3.07 20.08 -17.33
N THR A 47 -3.53 20.94 -16.42
CA THR A 47 -2.70 21.38 -15.29
C THR A 47 -2.34 20.23 -14.36
N VAL A 48 -3.32 19.40 -14.03
CA VAL A 48 -3.09 18.21 -13.17
C VAL A 48 -2.16 17.20 -13.82
N ALA A 49 -2.33 16.92 -15.12
CA ALA A 49 -1.47 16.02 -15.85
C ALA A 49 -0.02 16.53 -15.92
N ALA A 50 0.17 17.83 -16.25
CA ALA A 50 1.49 18.46 -16.28
C ALA A 50 2.20 18.44 -14.92
N MET A 51 1.45 18.61 -13.83
CA MET A 51 2.00 18.48 -12.47
C MET A 51 2.38 17.05 -12.14
N ALA A 52 1.52 16.08 -12.45
CA ALA A 52 1.81 14.67 -12.20
C ALA A 52 3.05 14.19 -12.99
N GLU A 53 3.15 14.58 -14.26
CA GLU A 53 4.31 14.30 -15.10
C GLU A 53 5.59 14.94 -14.53
N GLY A 54 5.52 16.18 -14.09
CA GLY A 54 6.64 16.90 -13.48
C GLY A 54 7.07 16.31 -12.13
N LEU A 55 6.14 15.80 -11.33
CA LEU A 55 6.41 15.22 -10.00
C LEU A 55 6.94 13.77 -10.09
N SER A 56 6.55 13.03 -11.11
CA SER A 56 6.87 11.58 -11.24
C SER A 56 8.37 11.25 -11.14
N PRO A 57 9.31 11.99 -11.78
CA PRO A 57 10.73 11.68 -11.69
C PRO A 57 11.31 11.80 -10.28
N PHE A 58 10.73 12.65 -9.44
CA PHE A 58 11.22 12.93 -8.07
C PHE A 58 10.52 12.09 -7.01
N GLY A 59 9.39 11.49 -7.34
CA GLY A 59 8.55 10.72 -6.41
C GLY A 59 9.30 9.55 -5.78
N HIS A 60 9.99 8.76 -6.58
CA HIS A 60 10.73 7.59 -6.13
C HIS A 60 11.85 7.96 -5.13
N GLN A 61 12.66 8.95 -5.46
CA GLN A 61 13.76 9.39 -4.59
C GLN A 61 13.23 9.92 -3.24
N ALA A 62 12.13 10.69 -3.26
CA ALA A 62 11.49 11.17 -2.04
C ALA A 62 10.88 10.03 -1.20
N GLN A 63 10.32 8.98 -1.84
CA GLN A 63 9.86 7.79 -1.14
C GLN A 63 11.01 7.05 -0.46
N VAL A 64 12.15 6.85 -1.14
CA VAL A 64 13.36 6.25 -0.57
C VAL A 64 13.83 7.06 0.64
N ALA A 65 14.00 8.37 0.47
CA ALA A 65 14.43 9.28 1.53
C ALA A 65 13.48 9.24 2.74
N LYS A 66 12.16 9.18 2.51
CA LYS A 66 11.15 9.07 3.56
C LYS A 66 11.30 7.78 4.36
N VAL A 67 11.45 6.63 3.69
CA VAL A 67 11.62 5.36 4.40
C VAL A 67 12.93 5.35 5.19
N LEU A 68 14.03 5.84 4.62
CA LEU A 68 15.32 5.96 5.31
C LEU A 68 15.23 6.88 6.54
N SER A 69 14.56 8.02 6.43
CA SER A 69 14.30 8.93 7.56
C SER A 69 13.52 8.23 8.69
N LEU A 70 12.49 7.45 8.35
CA LEU A 70 11.72 6.68 9.34
C LEU A 70 12.56 5.56 9.98
N LEU A 71 13.44 4.91 9.23
CA LEU A 71 14.37 3.90 9.75
C LEU A 71 15.39 4.55 10.71
N GLN A 72 15.92 5.71 10.35
CA GLN A 72 16.81 6.47 11.23
C GLN A 72 16.10 6.90 12.52
N GLN A 73 14.88 7.43 12.42
CA GLN A 73 14.07 7.75 13.60
C GLN A 73 13.85 6.54 14.51
N ALA A 74 13.63 5.35 13.91
CA ALA A 74 13.49 4.11 14.66
C ALA A 74 14.79 3.66 15.33
N ALA A 75 15.94 3.92 14.72
CA ALA A 75 17.26 3.63 15.25
C ALA A 75 17.58 4.54 16.45
N ASP A 76 17.35 5.84 16.29
CA ASP A 76 17.63 6.87 17.29
C ASP A 76 16.78 6.69 18.56
N ALA A 77 15.52 6.25 18.38
CA ALA A 77 14.61 5.98 19.49
C ALA A 77 15.03 4.78 20.36
N GLY A 78 15.97 3.97 19.91
CA GLY A 78 16.43 2.78 20.61
C GLY A 78 15.33 1.73 20.87
N GLY A 79 15.65 0.75 21.72
CA GLY A 79 14.70 -0.26 22.16
C GLY A 79 15.23 -1.70 22.07
N PRO A 80 14.49 -2.68 22.64
CA PRO A 80 15.01 -4.04 22.85
C PRO A 80 14.90 -4.94 21.62
N ARG A 81 14.21 -4.53 20.56
CA ARG A 81 13.94 -5.37 19.38
C ARG A 81 14.60 -4.82 18.13
N LYS A 82 14.59 -5.59 17.06
CA LYS A 82 14.96 -5.10 15.72
C LYS A 82 13.94 -4.06 15.24
N ILE A 83 14.40 -3.10 14.46
CA ILE A 83 13.55 -2.22 13.66
C ILE A 83 12.84 -3.10 12.63
N GLN A 84 11.58 -2.76 12.29
CA GLN A 84 10.82 -3.58 11.37
C GLN A 84 10.46 -2.76 10.13
N LEU A 85 10.77 -3.32 8.98
CA LEU A 85 10.26 -2.88 7.69
C LEU A 85 9.14 -3.83 7.28
N VAL A 86 7.93 -3.32 7.22
CA VAL A 86 6.73 -4.11 6.93
C VAL A 86 6.16 -3.68 5.59
N VAL A 87 6.07 -4.62 4.68
CA VAL A 87 5.52 -4.44 3.34
C VAL A 87 4.19 -5.16 3.25
N GLY A 88 3.23 -4.56 2.58
CA GLY A 88 1.95 -5.18 2.26
C GLY A 88 1.53 -4.87 0.84
N ARG A 89 0.77 -5.76 0.23
CA ARG A 89 0.10 -5.57 -1.07
C ARG A 89 -1.34 -6.01 -0.96
N ASP A 90 -2.21 -5.30 -1.66
CA ASP A 90 -3.63 -5.61 -1.72
C ASP A 90 -4.24 -5.05 -3.01
N GLY A 91 -5.35 -5.63 -3.47
CA GLY A 91 -6.07 -5.23 -4.65
C GLY A 91 -7.44 -4.64 -4.33
N ILE A 92 -7.93 -3.80 -5.21
CA ILE A 92 -9.27 -3.24 -5.11
C ILE A 92 -9.96 -3.18 -6.47
N MET A 93 -11.18 -3.69 -6.53
CA MET A 93 -11.98 -3.66 -7.74
C MET A 93 -12.52 -2.25 -8.03
N LEU A 94 -12.19 -1.69 -9.20
CA LEU A 94 -12.54 -0.35 -9.64
C LEU A 94 -13.50 -0.37 -10.83
N PRO A 95 -14.51 0.52 -10.87
CA PRO A 95 -15.39 0.69 -12.01
C PRO A 95 -14.67 1.47 -13.13
N ILE A 96 -14.33 0.80 -14.21
CA ILE A 96 -13.62 1.40 -15.35
C ILE A 96 -14.61 1.81 -16.43
N ARG A 97 -14.41 3.00 -16.99
CA ARG A 97 -15.26 3.57 -18.07
C ARG A 97 -15.18 2.68 -19.31
N GLY A 98 -16.33 2.39 -19.92
CA GLY A 98 -16.42 1.57 -21.12
C GLY A 98 -16.38 0.06 -20.85
N LEU A 99 -16.13 -0.37 -19.62
CA LEU A 99 -16.14 -1.78 -19.25
C LEU A 99 -17.38 -2.13 -18.42
N LYS A 100 -17.97 -3.32 -18.70
CA LYS A 100 -19.07 -3.87 -17.90
C LYS A 100 -18.60 -4.46 -16.58
N LYS A 101 -17.36 -4.96 -16.54
CA LYS A 101 -16.77 -5.60 -15.36
C LYS A 101 -15.81 -4.64 -14.66
N TYR A 102 -15.76 -4.74 -13.35
CA TYR A 102 -14.72 -4.09 -12.55
C TYR A 102 -13.34 -4.64 -12.90
N LYS A 103 -12.33 -3.80 -12.78
CA LYS A 103 -10.92 -4.18 -12.94
C LYS A 103 -10.17 -3.91 -11.64
N GLU A 104 -9.21 -4.74 -11.33
CA GLU A 104 -8.44 -4.63 -10.11
C GLU A 104 -7.35 -3.57 -10.27
N GLY A 105 -7.43 -2.49 -9.45
CA GLY A 105 -6.30 -1.63 -9.15
C GLY A 105 -5.55 -2.17 -7.94
N ALA A 106 -4.28 -1.86 -7.81
CA ALA A 106 -3.45 -2.42 -6.78
C ALA A 106 -2.73 -1.35 -5.95
N THR A 107 -2.52 -1.64 -4.67
CA THR A 107 -1.73 -0.80 -3.77
C THR A 107 -0.67 -1.62 -3.05
N ALA A 108 0.43 -0.95 -2.71
CA ALA A 108 1.42 -1.47 -1.80
C ALA A 108 1.74 -0.44 -0.72
N THR A 109 2.17 -0.93 0.43
CA THR A 109 2.58 -0.10 1.57
C THR A 109 3.94 -0.54 2.06
N VAL A 110 4.80 0.43 2.37
CA VAL A 110 6.08 0.23 3.03
C VAL A 110 6.05 0.99 4.34
N SER A 111 5.96 0.27 5.44
CA SER A 111 5.78 0.83 6.78
C SER A 111 6.98 0.54 7.67
N VAL A 112 7.41 1.53 8.45
CA VAL A 112 8.47 1.38 9.45
C VAL A 112 7.89 1.34 10.85
N TYR A 113 8.31 0.33 11.63
CA TYR A 113 7.96 0.20 13.03
C TYR A 113 9.20 0.32 13.92
N SER A 114 9.05 1.06 14.99
CA SER A 114 10.09 1.22 15.99
C SER A 114 10.43 -0.11 16.68
N ARG A 115 11.55 -0.12 17.40
CA ARG A 115 11.99 -1.25 18.25
C ARG A 115 11.01 -1.58 19.40
N TRP A 116 10.00 -0.72 19.62
CA TRP A 116 8.90 -0.93 20.56
C TRP A 116 7.63 -1.50 19.90
N GLY A 117 7.62 -1.65 18.57
CA GLY A 117 6.48 -2.11 17.79
C GLY A 117 5.45 -1.02 17.48
N LYS A 118 5.81 0.26 17.60
CA LYS A 118 4.97 1.40 17.20
C LYS A 118 5.26 1.74 15.74
N ARG A 119 4.23 1.85 14.90
CA ARG A 119 4.37 2.35 13.54
C ARG A 119 4.75 3.83 13.56
N LEU A 120 5.80 4.19 12.83
CA LEU A 120 6.31 5.56 12.72
C LEU A 120 5.77 6.25 11.47
N GLY A 121 5.65 5.53 10.37
CA GLY A 121 5.11 6.06 9.12
C GLY A 121 4.92 4.98 8.07
N THR A 122 4.32 5.38 6.95
CA THR A 122 4.05 4.50 5.81
C THR A 122 4.22 5.30 4.52
N VAL A 123 4.91 4.70 3.55
CA VAL A 123 4.93 5.13 2.15
C VAL A 123 3.95 4.26 1.38
N TYR A 124 3.19 4.90 0.49
CA TYR A 124 2.15 4.27 -0.32
C TYR A 124 2.60 4.21 -1.77
N LEU A 125 2.28 3.10 -2.42
CA LEU A 125 2.31 2.92 -3.86
C LEU A 125 0.91 2.58 -4.33
N GLY A 126 0.60 2.91 -5.57
CA GLY A 126 -0.70 2.61 -6.14
C GLY A 126 -0.65 2.57 -7.65
N GLN A 127 -1.33 1.59 -8.24
CA GLN A 127 -1.38 1.39 -9.67
C GLN A 127 -2.83 1.24 -10.15
N MET A 128 -3.18 1.97 -11.21
CA MET A 128 -4.44 1.75 -11.92
C MET A 128 -4.48 0.34 -12.51
N PRO A 129 -5.66 -0.21 -12.80
CA PRO A 129 -5.77 -1.55 -13.33
C PRO A 129 -4.85 -1.81 -14.52
N GLU A 130 -3.98 -2.78 -14.39
CA GLU A 130 -3.08 -3.30 -15.41
C GLU A 130 -3.03 -4.82 -15.38
N GLU A 131 -2.43 -5.42 -16.39
CA GLU A 131 -2.25 -6.87 -16.45
C GLU A 131 -1.12 -7.30 -15.49
N LEU A 132 -1.37 -8.35 -14.71
CA LEU A 132 -0.42 -8.96 -13.77
C LEU A 132 0.19 -8.02 -12.71
N GLN A 133 -0.25 -6.78 -12.60
CA GLN A 133 0.28 -5.78 -11.64
C GLN A 133 1.81 -5.59 -11.75
N ILE A 134 2.34 -5.60 -12.98
CA ILE A 134 3.79 -5.56 -13.26
C ILE A 134 4.39 -4.26 -12.78
N SER A 135 3.80 -3.11 -13.15
CA SER A 135 4.34 -1.79 -12.79
C SER A 135 4.42 -1.60 -11.27
N LEU A 136 3.38 -2.05 -10.52
CA LEU A 136 3.42 -1.99 -9.06
C LEU A 136 4.52 -2.89 -8.48
N SER A 137 4.71 -4.07 -9.07
CA SER A 137 5.77 -5.01 -8.64
C SER A 137 7.16 -4.41 -8.85
N ASP A 138 7.39 -3.80 -10.00
CA ASP A 138 8.67 -3.16 -10.36
C ASP A 138 8.95 -1.94 -9.47
N GLU A 139 7.96 -1.07 -9.27
CA GLU A 139 8.10 0.10 -8.39
C GLU A 139 8.41 -0.30 -6.95
N LEU A 140 7.67 -1.28 -6.41
CA LEU A 140 7.92 -1.78 -5.06
C LEU A 140 9.30 -2.41 -4.94
N THR A 141 9.69 -3.24 -5.90
CA THR A 141 11.01 -3.89 -5.91
C THR A 141 12.13 -2.86 -5.96
N ARG A 142 12.02 -1.85 -6.83
CA ARG A 142 12.98 -0.76 -6.92
C ARG A 142 13.07 0.01 -5.61
N LEU A 143 11.93 0.38 -5.00
CA LEU A 143 11.90 1.08 -3.72
C LEU A 143 12.61 0.28 -2.61
N LEU A 144 12.31 -1.01 -2.51
CA LEU A 144 12.92 -1.88 -1.50
C LEU A 144 14.41 -2.06 -1.73
N THR A 145 14.84 -2.27 -2.98
CA THR A 145 16.26 -2.39 -3.36
C THR A 145 17.04 -1.15 -2.98
N ASP A 146 16.53 0.04 -3.32
CA ASP A 146 17.22 1.30 -3.05
C ASP A 146 17.26 1.63 -1.54
N VAL A 147 16.17 1.37 -0.81
CA VAL A 147 16.14 1.56 0.63
C VAL A 147 17.11 0.62 1.34
N LEU A 148 17.08 -0.67 1.01
CA LEU A 148 17.93 -1.67 1.68
C LEU A 148 19.39 -1.54 1.26
N GLY A 149 19.66 -1.09 0.03
CA GLY A 149 21.01 -0.80 -0.46
C GLY A 149 21.66 0.41 0.22
N GLN A 150 20.86 1.42 0.56
CA GLN A 150 21.34 2.64 1.22
C GLN A 150 21.33 2.56 2.76
N TRP A 151 20.58 1.61 3.33
CA TRP A 151 20.48 1.48 4.80
C TRP A 151 21.73 0.82 5.39
N ASN A 152 22.53 1.60 6.12
CA ASN A 152 23.75 1.14 6.79
C ASN A 152 23.62 1.04 8.32
N GLY A 153 22.38 1.13 8.82
CA GLY A 153 22.12 1.13 10.27
C GLY A 153 21.93 -0.28 10.85
N ALA A 154 21.25 -0.34 12.00
CA ALA A 154 20.99 -1.60 12.69
C ALA A 154 20.22 -2.61 11.81
N PRO A 155 20.46 -3.93 12.02
CA PRO A 155 19.78 -4.98 11.26
C PRO A 155 18.26 -4.86 11.37
N LEU A 156 17.60 -4.97 10.23
CA LEU A 156 16.14 -4.90 10.11
C LEU A 156 15.51 -6.30 10.27
N ARG A 157 14.25 -6.30 10.68
CA ARG A 157 13.33 -7.42 10.44
C ARG A 157 12.47 -7.06 9.25
N LEU A 158 12.50 -7.90 8.22
CA LEU A 158 11.73 -7.72 7.01
C LEU A 158 10.48 -8.60 7.09
N SER A 159 9.31 -7.99 7.01
CA SER A 159 8.03 -8.70 7.05
C SER A 159 7.17 -8.32 5.85
N TYR A 160 6.54 -9.33 5.24
CA TYR A 160 5.57 -9.16 4.17
C TYR A 160 4.22 -9.68 4.67
N ILE A 161 3.20 -8.81 4.73
CA ILE A 161 1.90 -9.13 5.33
C ILE A 161 0.80 -8.93 4.29
N THR A 162 0.09 -10.00 3.95
CA THR A 162 -0.96 -10.01 2.92
C THR A 162 -2.08 -10.99 3.27
N ASP A 163 -3.17 -10.93 2.54
CA ASP A 163 -4.27 -11.91 2.58
C ASP A 163 -3.95 -13.25 1.90
N ALA A 164 -2.75 -13.38 1.31
CA ALA A 164 -2.33 -14.51 0.49
C ALA A 164 -3.15 -14.69 -0.81
N GLY A 165 -3.62 -13.59 -1.39
CA GLY A 165 -4.16 -13.55 -2.74
C GLY A 165 -3.12 -13.94 -3.81
N PHE A 166 -3.57 -14.10 -5.06
CA PHE A 166 -2.71 -14.59 -6.14
C PHE A 166 -1.47 -13.69 -6.37
N HIS A 167 -1.67 -12.42 -6.70
CA HIS A 167 -0.56 -11.49 -6.99
C HIS A 167 0.37 -11.24 -5.81
N PRO A 168 -0.12 -11.06 -4.56
CA PRO A 168 0.76 -10.99 -3.38
C PRO A 168 1.60 -12.26 -3.17
N THR A 169 1.03 -13.44 -3.38
CA THR A 169 1.75 -14.72 -3.24
C THR A 169 2.84 -14.85 -4.30
N GLU A 170 2.50 -14.61 -5.56
CA GLU A 170 3.45 -14.64 -6.68
C GLU A 170 4.63 -13.69 -6.44
N TYR A 171 4.37 -12.47 -5.98
CA TYR A 171 5.41 -11.49 -5.67
C TYR A 171 6.34 -11.97 -4.55
N PHE A 172 5.81 -12.62 -3.52
CA PHE A 172 6.64 -13.19 -2.45
C PHE A 172 7.56 -14.28 -2.99
N GLU A 173 7.01 -15.25 -3.73
CA GLU A 173 7.73 -16.43 -4.21
C GLU A 173 8.74 -16.09 -5.32
N SER A 174 8.38 -15.19 -6.24
CA SER A 174 9.21 -14.86 -7.40
C SER A 174 10.20 -13.74 -7.16
N VAL A 175 9.89 -12.78 -6.28
CA VAL A 175 10.70 -11.58 -6.05
C VAL A 175 11.33 -11.57 -4.66
N LEU A 176 10.51 -11.54 -3.60
CA LEU A 176 11.05 -11.33 -2.25
C LEU A 176 11.95 -12.46 -1.76
N CYS A 177 11.58 -13.73 -2.04
CA CYS A 177 12.43 -14.89 -1.70
C CYS A 177 13.76 -14.91 -2.44
N ARG A 178 13.88 -14.17 -3.54
CA ARG A 178 15.08 -14.12 -4.39
C ARG A 178 15.79 -12.78 -4.35
N MET A 179 15.31 -11.85 -3.51
CA MET A 179 15.92 -10.53 -3.38
C MET A 179 17.29 -10.65 -2.73
N LEU A 180 18.31 -10.21 -3.44
CA LEU A 180 19.68 -10.26 -2.94
C LEU A 180 19.87 -9.31 -1.78
N ASP A 181 20.70 -9.72 -0.82
CA ASP A 181 21.10 -8.89 0.30
C ASP A 181 22.23 -7.95 -0.15
N PRO A 182 22.00 -6.64 -0.22
CA PRO A 182 23.03 -5.71 -0.67
C PRO A 182 24.25 -5.63 0.25
N GLN A 183 24.13 -6.09 1.50
CA GLN A 183 25.21 -6.10 2.48
C GLN A 183 25.95 -7.44 2.55
N ARG A 184 25.43 -8.49 1.90
CA ARG A 184 26.00 -9.84 1.94
C ARG A 184 26.05 -10.42 0.53
N PRO A 185 27.18 -10.28 -0.19
CA PRO A 185 27.33 -10.79 -1.55
C PRO A 185 26.95 -12.25 -1.68
N GLY A 186 26.06 -12.56 -2.63
CA GLY A 186 25.55 -13.91 -2.86
C GLY A 186 24.51 -14.42 -1.85
N GLY A 187 24.19 -13.63 -0.82
CA GLY A 187 23.10 -13.93 0.11
C GLY A 187 21.75 -13.37 -0.33
N TYR A 188 20.69 -13.98 0.18
CA TYR A 188 19.33 -13.47 0.02
C TYR A 188 18.85 -12.79 1.29
N LEU A 189 17.94 -11.83 1.15
CA LEU A 189 17.26 -11.20 2.27
C LEU A 189 16.26 -12.18 2.90
N GLU A 190 16.19 -12.15 4.22
CA GLU A 190 15.29 -13.03 4.98
C GLU A 190 13.94 -12.35 5.18
N TRP A 191 13.07 -12.44 4.17
CA TRP A 191 11.70 -11.96 4.27
C TRP A 191 10.81 -12.96 5.02
N GLU A 192 10.13 -12.47 6.04
CA GLU A 192 9.13 -13.26 6.77
C GLU A 192 7.74 -12.96 6.20
N TRP A 193 7.14 -13.91 5.47
CA TRP A 193 5.75 -13.77 5.07
C TRP A 193 4.80 -14.01 6.23
N VAL A 194 3.73 -13.23 6.30
CA VAL A 194 2.65 -13.36 7.29
C VAL A 194 1.34 -13.31 6.55
N VAL A 195 0.56 -14.34 6.66
CA VAL A 195 -0.83 -14.29 6.21
C VAL A 195 -1.64 -13.48 7.22
N ASP A 196 -2.48 -12.58 6.74
CA ASP A 196 -3.30 -11.72 7.58
C ASP A 196 -4.12 -12.51 8.59
N TYR A 197 -3.99 -12.19 9.87
CA TYR A 197 -4.72 -12.85 10.94
C TYR A 197 -6.24 -12.66 10.82
N TYR A 198 -6.69 -11.47 10.43
CA TYR A 198 -8.13 -11.18 10.35
C TYR A 198 -8.75 -11.90 9.18
N HIS A 199 -8.03 -12.01 8.06
CA HIS A 199 -8.45 -12.81 6.92
C HIS A 199 -8.51 -14.32 7.27
N ALA A 200 -7.50 -14.85 7.95
CA ALA A 200 -7.55 -16.21 8.50
C ALA A 200 -8.73 -16.42 9.46
N CYS A 201 -9.13 -15.40 10.23
CA CYS A 201 -10.30 -15.44 11.10
C CYS A 201 -11.64 -15.51 10.34
N GLN A 202 -11.70 -15.04 9.10
CA GLN A 202 -12.90 -15.19 8.25
C GLN A 202 -13.10 -16.66 7.92
N TYR A 203 -12.06 -17.35 7.45
CA TYR A 203 -12.13 -18.79 7.17
C TYR A 203 -12.44 -19.66 8.40
N ILE A 204 -12.03 -19.24 9.60
CA ILE A 204 -12.47 -19.90 10.85
C ILE A 204 -14.00 -19.68 11.06
N GLY A 205 -14.52 -18.51 10.68
CA GLY A 205 -15.95 -18.23 10.70
C GLY A 205 -16.71 -19.12 9.72
N ASP A 206 -16.22 -19.27 8.52
CA ASP A 206 -16.81 -20.10 7.46
C ASP A 206 -16.84 -21.57 7.89
N LEU A 207 -15.74 -22.09 8.42
CA LEU A 207 -15.70 -23.44 9.02
C LEU A 207 -16.75 -23.60 10.12
N ALA A 208 -16.91 -22.60 10.99
CA ALA A 208 -17.88 -22.66 12.08
C ALA A 208 -19.33 -22.71 11.56
N GLN A 209 -19.65 -21.92 10.50
CA GLN A 209 -20.96 -21.93 9.87
C GLN A 209 -21.28 -23.30 9.24
N VAL A 210 -20.32 -23.87 8.53
CA VAL A 210 -20.52 -25.19 7.91
C VAL A 210 -20.67 -26.29 8.97
N ILE A 211 -19.84 -26.28 10.03
CA ILE A 211 -19.86 -27.34 11.07
C ILE A 211 -21.09 -27.28 11.95
N PHE A 212 -21.53 -26.07 12.34
CA PHE A 212 -22.57 -25.90 13.37
C PHE A 212 -23.89 -25.32 12.83
N GLY A 213 -23.89 -24.77 11.61
CA GLY A 213 -24.93 -23.88 11.15
C GLY A 213 -24.87 -22.51 11.84
N PRO A 214 -25.76 -21.57 11.44
CA PRO A 214 -25.83 -20.26 12.07
C PRO A 214 -26.30 -20.36 13.52
N GLY A 215 -25.58 -19.72 14.47
CA GLY A 215 -26.03 -19.68 15.86
C GLY A 215 -24.92 -19.61 16.90
N ARG A 216 -25.32 -19.81 18.16
CA ARG A 216 -24.46 -19.62 19.33
C ARG A 216 -23.26 -20.57 19.36
N GLU A 217 -23.44 -21.82 18.92
CA GLU A 217 -22.36 -22.81 18.90
C GLU A 217 -21.27 -22.45 17.90
N ALA A 218 -21.64 -22.06 16.67
CA ALA A 218 -20.71 -21.59 15.65
C ALA A 218 -19.90 -20.39 16.16
N TYR A 219 -20.58 -19.40 16.75
CA TYR A 219 -19.92 -18.22 17.29
C TYR A 219 -18.93 -18.59 18.42
N ALA A 220 -19.33 -19.43 19.36
CA ALA A 220 -18.50 -19.83 20.49
C ALA A 220 -17.24 -20.58 20.03
N TRP A 221 -17.40 -21.53 19.11
CA TRP A 221 -16.28 -22.29 18.57
C TRP A 221 -15.33 -21.37 17.77
N ALA A 222 -15.87 -20.53 16.88
CA ALA A 222 -15.06 -19.59 16.11
C ALA A 222 -14.27 -18.64 17.02
N ALA A 223 -14.90 -18.08 18.05
CA ALA A 223 -14.23 -17.21 19.02
C ALA A 223 -13.08 -17.93 19.75
N LYS A 224 -13.32 -19.19 20.18
CA LYS A 224 -12.28 -20.03 20.81
C LYS A 224 -11.16 -20.32 19.86
N MET A 225 -11.44 -20.65 18.59
CA MET A 225 -10.41 -20.97 17.58
C MET A 225 -9.61 -19.76 17.16
N ARG A 226 -10.23 -18.60 17.00
CA ARG A 226 -9.56 -17.31 16.74
C ARG A 226 -8.57 -16.95 17.86
N ARG A 227 -8.98 -17.15 19.13
CA ARG A 227 -8.08 -16.97 20.27
C ARG A 227 -6.94 -17.98 20.24
N THR A 228 -7.22 -19.25 19.96
CA THR A 228 -6.22 -20.32 19.86
C THR A 228 -5.21 -20.01 18.77
N LEU A 229 -5.66 -19.61 17.58
CA LEU A 229 -4.83 -19.19 16.47
C LEU A 229 -3.88 -18.07 16.86
N LYS A 230 -4.38 -17.07 17.59
CA LYS A 230 -3.66 -15.86 17.97
C LYS A 230 -2.65 -16.06 19.08
N GLU A 231 -2.96 -16.93 20.07
CA GLU A 231 -2.23 -16.98 21.36
C GLU A 231 -1.43 -18.25 21.56
N LYS A 232 -1.76 -19.31 20.84
CA LYS A 232 -1.09 -20.60 21.05
C LYS A 232 -0.05 -20.87 19.97
N GLN A 233 1.12 -21.32 20.38
CA GLN A 233 2.13 -21.83 19.45
C GLN A 233 1.52 -23.01 18.65
N GLY A 234 1.73 -23.02 17.34
CA GLY A 234 1.07 -23.96 16.44
C GLY A 234 -0.46 -23.87 16.46
N GLY A 235 -1.00 -22.66 16.71
CA GLY A 235 -2.43 -22.42 16.83
C GLY A 235 -3.24 -22.89 15.63
N VAL A 236 -2.72 -22.70 14.42
CA VAL A 236 -3.37 -23.14 13.17
C VAL A 236 -3.58 -24.65 13.13
N PHE A 237 -2.61 -25.45 13.56
CA PHE A 237 -2.74 -26.91 13.59
C PHE A 237 -3.77 -27.38 14.62
N ARG A 238 -3.95 -26.63 15.72
CA ARG A 238 -5.01 -26.89 16.71
C ARG A 238 -6.39 -26.58 16.14
N VAL A 239 -6.51 -25.49 15.35
CA VAL A 239 -7.75 -25.13 14.63
C VAL A 239 -8.10 -26.25 13.65
N LEU A 240 -7.17 -26.63 12.78
CA LEU A 240 -7.37 -27.67 11.76
C LEU A 240 -7.74 -29.03 12.39
N ARG A 241 -7.06 -29.42 13.48
CA ARG A 241 -7.39 -30.66 14.21
C ARG A 241 -8.82 -30.60 14.77
N SER A 242 -9.21 -29.49 15.40
CA SER A 242 -10.55 -29.33 15.97
C SER A 242 -11.62 -29.37 14.87
N ALA A 243 -11.40 -28.68 13.74
CA ALA A 243 -12.33 -28.71 12.61
C ALA A 243 -12.47 -30.12 12.02
N GLY A 244 -11.36 -30.84 11.80
CA GLY A 244 -11.37 -32.21 11.28
C GLY A 244 -12.08 -33.20 12.21
N GLN A 245 -11.86 -33.11 13.52
CA GLN A 245 -12.55 -33.95 14.51
C GLN A 245 -14.08 -33.70 14.51
N LEU A 246 -14.50 -32.43 14.47
CA LEU A 246 -15.92 -32.07 14.43
C LEU A 246 -16.59 -32.52 13.15
N ARG A 247 -15.89 -32.40 11.99
CA ARG A 247 -16.37 -32.94 10.72
C ARG A 247 -16.69 -34.43 10.82
N ALA A 248 -15.76 -35.20 11.37
CA ALA A 248 -15.93 -36.66 11.53
C ALA A 248 -17.09 -37.00 12.49
N ILE A 249 -17.18 -36.34 13.65
CA ILE A 249 -18.23 -36.58 14.65
C ILE A 249 -19.64 -36.24 14.12
N ARG A 250 -19.76 -35.17 13.33
CA ARG A 250 -21.05 -34.71 12.78
C ARG A 250 -21.42 -35.41 11.47
N GLY A 251 -20.59 -36.32 10.97
CA GLY A 251 -20.85 -37.09 9.76
C GLY A 251 -21.04 -36.20 8.53
N LEU A 252 -20.34 -35.08 8.46
CA LEU A 252 -20.37 -34.20 7.30
C LEU A 252 -19.65 -34.92 6.14
N VAL A 253 -20.41 -35.76 5.44
CA VAL A 253 -19.96 -36.57 4.30
C VAL A 253 -20.45 -35.88 3.04
N GLY A 254 -19.52 -35.46 2.20
CA GLY A 254 -19.81 -34.82 0.91
C GLY A 254 -18.81 -33.69 0.62
N GLU A 255 -18.77 -33.28 -0.64
CA GLU A 255 -18.02 -32.09 -1.06
C GLU A 255 -18.77 -30.82 -0.63
N GLU A 256 -18.68 -30.48 0.65
CA GLU A 256 -19.07 -29.16 1.10
C GLU A 256 -17.94 -28.20 0.67
N SER A 257 -18.11 -27.63 -0.52
CA SER A 257 -17.14 -26.75 -1.16
C SER A 257 -16.59 -25.65 -0.23
N ASP A 258 -17.45 -25.14 0.63
CA ASP A 258 -17.09 -24.06 1.58
C ASP A 258 -16.23 -24.56 2.74
N TYR A 259 -16.48 -25.79 3.25
CA TYR A 259 -15.61 -26.40 4.27
C TYR A 259 -14.23 -26.67 3.70
N GLU A 260 -14.16 -27.33 2.53
CA GLU A 260 -12.88 -27.67 1.89
C GLU A 260 -12.10 -26.40 1.51
N SER A 261 -12.77 -25.40 1.00
CA SER A 261 -12.16 -24.10 0.68
C SER A 261 -11.50 -23.49 1.91
N ALA A 262 -12.24 -23.34 3.01
CA ALA A 262 -11.74 -22.74 4.24
C ALA A 262 -10.66 -23.57 4.92
N TYR A 263 -10.87 -24.90 4.99
CA TYR A 263 -9.89 -25.83 5.60
C TYR A 263 -8.59 -25.86 4.81
N ASN A 264 -8.66 -25.96 3.48
CA ASN A 264 -7.50 -26.00 2.61
C ASN A 264 -6.75 -24.67 2.59
N TYR A 265 -7.44 -23.53 2.66
CA TYR A 265 -6.79 -22.23 2.83
C TYR A 265 -5.92 -22.22 4.09
N LEU A 266 -6.49 -22.54 5.26
CA LEU A 266 -5.75 -22.56 6.53
C LEU A 266 -4.61 -23.57 6.51
N ARG A 267 -4.82 -24.75 5.91
CA ARG A 267 -3.80 -25.81 5.79
C ARG A 267 -2.63 -25.38 4.90
N ARG A 268 -2.94 -24.84 3.70
CA ARG A 268 -1.93 -24.41 2.73
C ARG A 268 -1.06 -23.29 3.28
N HIS A 269 -1.66 -22.33 3.98
CA HIS A 269 -0.95 -21.17 4.50
C HIS A 269 -0.47 -21.31 5.94
N SER A 270 -0.61 -22.49 6.55
CA SER A 270 -0.20 -22.76 7.94
C SER A 270 1.24 -22.39 8.28
N PRO A 271 2.24 -22.53 7.38
CA PRO A 271 3.63 -22.14 7.69
C PRO A 271 3.79 -20.66 8.02
N TRP A 272 2.91 -19.80 7.50
CA TRP A 272 2.98 -18.34 7.63
C TRP A 272 2.00 -17.77 8.66
N MET A 273 1.41 -18.63 9.53
CA MET A 273 0.41 -18.27 10.54
C MET A 273 0.94 -18.41 11.99
N ASN A 274 2.20 -18.05 12.24
CA ASN A 274 2.78 -18.11 13.59
C ASN A 274 2.53 -16.81 14.39
N TYR A 275 1.25 -16.51 14.66
CA TYR A 275 0.86 -15.25 15.29
C TYR A 275 1.29 -15.12 16.75
N ALA A 276 1.33 -16.21 17.50
CA ALA A 276 1.71 -16.18 18.92
C ALA A 276 3.14 -15.64 19.11
N GLU A 277 4.08 -16.11 18.29
CA GLU A 277 5.45 -15.64 18.32
C GLU A 277 5.58 -14.19 17.88
N ARG A 278 4.88 -13.83 16.77
CA ARG A 278 4.88 -12.45 16.25
C ARG A 278 4.36 -11.45 17.27
N ARG A 279 3.30 -11.79 18.01
CA ARG A 279 2.81 -10.96 19.12
C ARG A 279 3.84 -10.78 20.22
N ARG A 280 4.55 -11.86 20.60
CA ARG A 280 5.65 -11.78 21.58
C ARG A 280 6.75 -10.84 21.11
N LEU A 281 7.04 -10.83 19.82
CA LEU A 281 8.01 -9.95 19.18
C LEU A 281 7.46 -8.53 18.89
N ARG A 282 6.18 -8.29 19.14
CA ARG A 282 5.46 -7.06 18.77
C ARG A 282 5.55 -6.73 17.27
N VAL A 283 5.52 -7.76 16.44
CA VAL A 283 5.41 -7.65 14.99
C VAL A 283 3.93 -7.60 14.63
N PRO A 284 3.53 -6.78 13.66
CA PRO A 284 2.16 -6.81 13.15
C PRO A 284 1.76 -8.21 12.66
N ILE A 285 0.51 -8.58 12.91
CA ILE A 285 -0.06 -9.87 12.50
C ILE A 285 -1.18 -9.71 11.47
N GLY A 286 -1.51 -8.49 11.10
CA GLY A 286 -2.59 -8.18 10.16
C GLY A 286 -2.19 -7.11 9.17
N SER A 287 -2.80 -7.15 8.00
CA SER A 287 -2.62 -6.24 6.87
C SER A 287 -3.41 -4.93 6.99
N GLY A 288 -3.94 -4.60 8.17
CA GLY A 288 -4.83 -3.46 8.37
C GLY A 288 -4.31 -2.12 7.86
N VAL A 289 -2.97 -1.93 7.76
CA VAL A 289 -2.37 -0.75 7.12
C VAL A 289 -2.62 -0.77 5.62
N THR A 290 -2.47 -1.92 4.97
CA THR A 290 -2.65 -2.09 3.52
C THR A 290 -4.13 -2.10 3.14
N GLU A 291 -5.00 -2.72 3.96
CA GLU A 291 -6.46 -2.62 3.79
C GLU A 291 -6.94 -1.17 3.92
N ALA A 292 -6.42 -0.44 4.92
CA ALA A 292 -6.70 0.99 5.05
C ALA A 292 -6.15 1.78 3.85
N ALA A 293 -5.02 1.37 3.27
CA ALA A 293 -4.48 1.96 2.06
C ALA A 293 -5.42 1.76 0.86
N CYS A 294 -5.99 0.58 0.65
CA CYS A 294 -7.02 0.36 -0.37
C CYS A 294 -8.19 1.34 -0.22
N LYS A 295 -8.60 1.62 1.01
CA LYS A 295 -9.64 2.60 1.29
C LYS A 295 -9.19 4.03 1.02
N THR A 296 -8.03 4.43 1.55
CA THR A 296 -7.56 5.82 1.45
C THR A 296 -7.02 6.15 0.07
N VAL A 297 -6.24 5.27 -0.55
CA VAL A 297 -5.68 5.49 -1.89
C VAL A 297 -6.78 5.46 -2.95
N PHE A 298 -7.67 4.47 -2.89
CA PHE A 298 -8.67 4.25 -3.93
C PHE A 298 -10.10 4.59 -3.54
N SER A 299 -10.69 3.96 -2.49
CA SER A 299 -12.13 4.04 -2.27
C SER A 299 -12.62 5.47 -2.07
N GLN A 300 -11.90 6.27 -1.31
CA GLN A 300 -12.25 7.65 -1.00
C GLN A 300 -12.20 8.59 -2.21
N ARG A 301 -11.44 8.23 -3.24
CA ARG A 301 -11.24 9.09 -4.41
C ARG A 301 -11.73 8.48 -5.72
N PHE A 302 -11.63 7.18 -5.88
CA PHE A 302 -11.90 6.49 -7.15
C PHE A 302 -13.20 5.67 -7.16
N LYS A 303 -13.79 5.41 -5.98
CA LYS A 303 -15.06 4.66 -5.85
C LYS A 303 -16.20 5.49 -5.27
N CYS A 304 -16.19 6.81 -5.45
CA CYS A 304 -17.32 7.64 -5.06
C CYS A 304 -18.55 7.32 -5.92
N ALA A 305 -19.76 7.58 -5.38
CA ALA A 305 -21.03 7.25 -6.04
C ALA A 305 -21.08 7.77 -7.49
N GLY A 306 -21.43 6.89 -8.43
CA GLY A 306 -21.54 7.19 -9.86
C GLY A 306 -20.22 7.42 -10.60
N MET A 307 -19.09 7.32 -9.93
CA MET A 307 -17.78 7.60 -10.53
C MET A 307 -17.28 6.41 -11.36
N LYS A 308 -16.79 6.69 -12.58
CA LYS A 308 -16.09 5.74 -13.45
C LYS A 308 -14.85 6.40 -14.02
N TRP A 309 -13.75 5.69 -14.03
CA TRP A 309 -12.45 6.21 -14.46
C TRP A 309 -11.97 5.58 -15.77
N GLY A 310 -11.31 6.40 -16.61
CA GLY A 310 -10.39 5.86 -17.60
C GLY A 310 -9.06 5.53 -16.91
N ILE A 311 -8.38 4.49 -17.34
CA ILE A 311 -7.08 4.10 -16.77
C ILE A 311 -6.08 5.26 -16.89
N GLU A 312 -5.91 5.79 -18.10
CA GLU A 312 -5.00 6.91 -18.39
C GLU A 312 -5.34 8.20 -17.63
N SER A 313 -6.64 8.50 -17.49
CA SER A 313 -7.07 9.72 -16.76
C SER A 313 -7.00 9.57 -15.24
N GLY A 314 -7.02 8.35 -14.74
CA GLY A 314 -6.89 8.04 -13.31
C GLY A 314 -5.44 8.04 -12.83
N ALA A 315 -4.50 7.61 -13.67
CA ALA A 315 -3.10 7.46 -13.29
C ALA A 315 -2.45 8.76 -12.76
N PRO A 316 -2.61 9.94 -13.38
CA PRO A 316 -2.08 11.20 -12.83
C PRO A 316 -2.63 11.53 -11.45
N ILE A 317 -3.94 11.34 -11.24
CA ILE A 317 -4.58 11.59 -9.94
C ILE A 317 -4.04 10.62 -8.88
N LEU A 318 -3.86 9.37 -9.25
CA LEU A 318 -3.34 8.34 -8.34
C LEU A 318 -1.89 8.64 -7.95
N ALA A 319 -1.04 9.02 -8.90
CA ALA A 319 0.35 9.42 -8.65
C ALA A 319 0.43 10.60 -7.65
N LEU A 320 -0.36 11.66 -7.87
CA LEU A 320 -0.43 12.78 -6.93
C LEU A 320 -0.92 12.35 -5.55
N ARG A 321 -1.91 11.46 -5.51
CA ARG A 321 -2.49 11.00 -4.26
C ARG A 321 -1.51 10.16 -3.43
N VAL A 322 -0.75 9.26 -4.02
CA VAL A 322 0.23 8.45 -3.27
C VAL A 322 1.37 9.32 -2.74
N ILE A 323 1.80 10.37 -3.46
CA ILE A 323 2.76 11.37 -2.99
C ILE A 323 2.20 12.11 -1.77
N ALA A 324 0.97 12.62 -1.86
CA ALA A 324 0.32 13.35 -0.77
C ALA A 324 0.13 12.47 0.47
N LEU A 325 -0.39 11.24 0.31
CA LEU A 325 -0.62 10.31 1.40
C LEU A 325 0.67 9.81 2.06
N SER A 326 1.76 9.72 1.31
CA SER A 326 3.08 9.36 1.83
C SER A 326 3.74 10.48 2.63
N GLY A 327 3.15 11.69 2.62
CA GLY A 327 3.68 12.87 3.30
C GLY A 327 5.03 13.32 2.76
N ILE A 328 5.21 13.24 1.44
CA ILE A 328 6.42 13.65 0.71
C ILE A 328 6.14 14.75 -0.30
N TRP A 329 4.96 15.37 -0.22
CA TRP A 329 4.55 16.41 -1.16
C TRP A 329 5.50 17.62 -1.21
N PRO A 330 5.92 18.20 -0.06
CA PRO A 330 6.80 19.35 -0.08
C PRO A 330 8.13 19.05 -0.78
N GLU A 331 8.75 17.92 -0.46
CA GLU A 331 10.05 17.51 -1.00
C GLU A 331 10.00 17.31 -2.51
N VAL A 332 8.95 16.65 -3.01
CA VAL A 332 8.76 16.39 -4.45
C VAL A 332 8.46 17.69 -5.19
N ARG A 333 7.58 18.54 -4.63
CA ARG A 333 7.25 19.86 -5.19
C ARG A 333 8.49 20.73 -5.31
N ASP A 334 9.26 20.85 -4.24
CA ASP A 334 10.44 21.72 -4.20
C ASP A 334 11.48 21.27 -5.22
N ALA A 335 11.73 19.95 -5.33
CA ALA A 335 12.62 19.39 -6.35
C ALA A 335 12.18 19.71 -7.79
N VAL A 336 10.86 19.70 -8.07
CA VAL A 336 10.32 20.11 -9.38
C VAL A 336 10.58 21.58 -9.66
N PHE A 337 10.34 22.44 -8.68
CA PHE A 337 10.52 23.88 -8.88
C PHE A 337 12.00 24.26 -9.00
N ASP A 338 12.87 23.62 -8.24
CA ASP A 338 14.32 23.85 -8.33
C ASP A 338 14.87 23.41 -9.70
N SER A 339 14.46 22.25 -10.22
CA SER A 339 14.87 21.76 -11.54
C SER A 339 14.47 22.72 -12.67
N ARG A 340 13.28 23.36 -12.54
CA ARG A 340 12.80 24.31 -13.54
C ARG A 340 13.44 25.70 -13.42
N THR A 341 13.95 26.06 -12.25
CA THR A 341 14.63 27.35 -12.05
C THR A 341 16.00 27.37 -12.72
N THR A 342 16.66 26.23 -12.82
CA THR A 342 17.96 26.09 -13.52
C THR A 342 17.83 26.15 -15.04
N GLU A 343 16.64 25.99 -15.60
CA GLU A 343 16.37 26.08 -17.04
C GLU A 343 16.05 27.50 -17.55
N ILE A 344 15.96 28.51 -16.67
CA ILE A 344 15.74 29.88 -17.07
C ILE A 344 17.07 30.48 -17.50
N PRO A 345 17.27 30.81 -18.80
CA PRO A 345 18.46 31.53 -19.24
C PRO A 345 18.52 32.86 -18.47
N GLN A 346 19.61 33.10 -17.77
CA GLN A 346 19.86 34.44 -17.22
C GLN A 346 19.95 35.39 -18.39
N LEU A 347 18.96 36.27 -18.55
CA LEU A 347 19.05 37.39 -19.49
C LEU A 347 20.27 38.20 -19.11
N PRO A 348 21.15 38.55 -20.08
CA PRO A 348 22.30 39.37 -19.79
C PRO A 348 21.82 40.69 -19.21
N ILE A 349 22.29 41.04 -18.02
CA ILE A 349 22.08 42.33 -17.41
C ILE A 349 22.84 43.33 -18.32
N ASN A 350 22.09 44.05 -19.15
CA ASN A 350 22.66 45.17 -19.91
C ASN A 350 23.08 46.20 -18.86
N SER A 351 24.37 46.23 -18.56
CA SER A 351 25.00 47.33 -17.87
C SER A 351 24.98 48.55 -18.82
N THR A 352 23.95 49.35 -18.69
CA THR A 352 23.91 50.70 -19.31
C THR A 352 24.96 51.55 -18.59
N THR A 353 26.12 51.65 -19.22
CA THR A 353 27.12 52.61 -18.82
C THR A 353 26.59 53.99 -19.07
N GLN A 354 26.40 54.75 -18.01
CA GLN A 354 26.18 56.20 -18.09
C GLN A 354 27.49 56.83 -18.55
N THR A 355 27.44 57.56 -19.63
CA THR A 355 28.31 58.69 -19.94
C THR A 355 27.62 59.97 -19.62
#